data_6f7000372d98e5f22744af56d47f07a3
#
_entry.id   6f7000372d98e5f22744af56d47f07a3
#
_cell.length_a   1.000
_cell.length_b   1.000
_cell.length_c   1.000
_cell.angle_alpha   90.00
_cell.angle_beta   90.00
_cell.angle_gamma   90.00
#
_symmetry.space_group_name_H-M   'P 1'
#
loop_
_entity.id
_entity.type
_entity.pdbx_description
1 polymer ?
#
loop_
_entity_poly.entity_id
_entity_poly.type
_entity_poly.pdbx_seq_one_letter_code
_entity_poly.pdbx_strand_id
1 'polypeptide(L)'
;MKRCITVILTIVLCFTLAACGMDYEEKGYTDAKEIIDARSAELWPDGVVDDDTQLGFRFLIALGGFDSFVDSLTEEFKEQLTIDSSWTEEQKALYTQGVRKAISEWVQWVSGNELD
;
A
#
# COMPACT_ATOMS: atom_id res chain seq x y z
N MET A 1 -10.58 -28.98 22.90
CA MET A 1 -10.25 -28.93 22.57
C MET A 1 -9.26 -28.78 22.50
N LYS A 2 -8.92 -29.24 22.52
CA LYS A 2 -7.98 -29.12 22.44
C LYS A 2 -7.55 -28.76 21.39
N ARG A 3 -7.99 -28.85 20.54
CA ARG A 3 -7.81 -28.45 19.50
C ARG A 3 -7.78 -27.18 19.53
N CYS A 4 -8.61 -26.73 19.92
CA CYS A 4 -8.77 -25.41 19.95
C CYS A 4 -7.62 -24.91 20.62
N ILE A 5 -7.21 -25.50 21.48
CA ILE A 5 -6.17 -25.03 22.27
C ILE A 5 -5.10 -25.05 21.46
N THR A 6 -4.97 -26.00 20.76
CA THR A 6 -3.95 -26.12 19.96
C THR A 6 -4.15 -25.12 19.00
N VAL A 7 -5.20 -24.96 18.51
CA VAL A 7 -5.48 -24.02 17.59
C VAL A 7 -5.20 -22.83 18.24
N ILE A 8 -5.52 -22.65 19.23
CA ILE A 8 -5.34 -21.44 19.87
C ILE A 8 -4.00 -21.33 20.13
N LEU A 9 -3.37 -22.28 20.42
CA LEU A 9 -2.15 -22.16 20.69
C LEU A 9 -1.51 -21.92 19.49
N THR A 10 -1.94 -22.46 18.51
CA THR A 10 -1.39 -22.28 17.30
C THR A 10 -1.68 -20.96 16.96
N ILE A 11 -2.67 -20.56 17.14
CA ILE A 11 -3.04 -19.28 16.83
C ILE A 11 -2.30 -18.47 17.73
N VAL A 12 -2.13 -18.69 18.75
CA VAL A 12 -1.48 -17.87 19.59
C VAL A 12 -0.17 -17.94 19.24
N LEU A 13 0.29 -18.94 18.83
CA LEU A 13 1.44 -18.96 18.46
C LEU A 13 1.48 -18.21 17.33
N CYS A 14 0.64 -18.36 16.50
CA CYS A 14 0.65 -17.69 15.33
C CYS A 14 0.43 -16.35 15.70
N PHE A 15 0.15 -16.07 16.73
CA PHE A 15 -0.05 -14.76 17.06
C PHE A 15 1.01 -14.22 17.78
N THR A 16 1.42 -14.89 18.45
CA THR A 16 2.53 -14.45 18.97
C THR A 16 3.29 -14.44 18.02
N LEU A 17 3.02 -15.10 17.40
CA LEU A 17 3.31 -15.12 16.35
C LEU A 17 2.46 -14.38 15.66
N ALA A 18 1.62 -14.06 16.04
CA ALA A 18 0.77 -13.39 15.28
C ALA A 18 1.27 -12.15 15.29
N ALA A 19 1.80 -11.98 16.15
CA ALA A 19 2.52 -11.00 16.02
C ALA A 19 3.28 -11.53 15.05
N CYS A 20 3.44 -12.63 15.02
CA CYS A 20 4.16 -13.25 14.11
C CYS A 20 3.35 -13.46 12.98
N GLY A 21 2.16 -13.47 13.08
CA GLY A 21 1.42 -13.75 11.94
C GLY A 21 1.08 -12.56 11.13
N MET A 22 1.49 -11.41 11.57
CA MET A 22 1.13 -10.22 10.83
C MET A 22 1.78 -10.21 9.48
N ASP A 23 1.01 -9.95 8.46
CA ASP A 23 1.52 -9.83 7.12
C ASP A 23 1.84 -8.36 6.95
N TYR A 24 3.09 -8.00 7.06
CA TYR A 24 3.51 -6.61 6.94
C TYR A 24 3.27 -6.05 5.55
N GLU A 25 3.39 -6.87 4.56
CA GLU A 25 3.13 -6.42 3.19
C GLU A 25 1.65 -6.08 3.04
N GLU A 26 0.78 -6.93 3.54
CA GLU A 26 -0.65 -6.69 3.46
C GLU A 26 -1.03 -5.48 4.29
N LYS A 27 -0.40 -5.29 5.44
CA LYS A 27 -0.69 -4.15 6.26
C LYS A 27 -0.29 -2.87 5.55
N GLY A 28 0.86 -2.87 4.91
CA GLY A 28 1.32 -1.70 4.15
C GLY A 28 0.36 -1.39 3.01
N TYR A 29 -0.09 -2.42 2.33
CA TYR A 29 -1.02 -2.26 1.21
C TYR A 29 -2.33 -1.65 1.74
N THR A 30 -2.85 -2.18 2.83
CA THR A 30 -4.12 -1.73 3.39
C THR A 30 -4.01 -0.29 3.90
N ASP A 31 -2.93 0.03 4.60
CA ASP A 31 -2.74 1.36 5.14
C ASP A 31 -2.63 2.40 4.00
N ALA A 32 -1.87 2.06 2.98
CA ALA A 32 -1.73 2.97 1.84
C ALA A 32 -3.05 3.11 1.10
N LYS A 33 -3.78 2.01 0.98
CA LYS A 33 -5.04 2.04 0.29
C LYS A 33 -6.05 2.92 0.97
N GLU A 34 -6.01 3.00 2.29
CA GLU A 34 -6.90 3.88 3.03
C GLU A 34 -6.61 5.33 2.69
N ILE A 35 -5.35 5.70 2.59
CA ILE A 35 -4.96 7.05 2.22
C ILE A 35 -5.40 7.33 0.80
N ILE A 36 -5.16 6.37 -0.08
CA ILE A 36 -5.50 6.50 -1.48
C ILE A 36 -7.01 6.68 -1.66
N ASP A 37 -7.80 5.86 -0.97
CA ASP A 37 -9.24 5.93 -1.11
C ASP A 37 -9.77 7.27 -0.58
N ALA A 38 -9.23 7.74 0.53
CA ALA A 38 -9.65 9.01 1.09
C ALA A 38 -9.29 10.16 0.15
N ARG A 39 -8.10 10.10 -0.42
CA ARG A 39 -7.65 11.15 -1.31
C ARG A 39 -8.43 11.13 -2.61
N SER A 40 -8.69 9.94 -3.13
CA SER A 40 -9.45 9.81 -4.36
C SER A 40 -10.89 10.30 -4.19
N ALA A 41 -11.49 10.03 -3.04
CA ALA A 41 -12.85 10.48 -2.78
C ALA A 41 -12.90 12.00 -2.70
N GLU A 42 -11.82 12.59 -2.23
CA GLU A 42 -11.75 14.02 -2.10
C GLU A 42 -11.52 14.68 -3.46
N LEU A 43 -10.63 14.12 -4.25
CA LEU A 43 -10.30 14.69 -5.55
C LEU A 43 -11.34 14.37 -6.61
N TRP A 44 -11.88 13.19 -6.58
CA TRP A 44 -12.83 12.76 -7.59
C TRP A 44 -14.06 12.12 -6.94
N PRO A 45 -14.95 12.98 -6.39
CA PRO A 45 -16.12 12.47 -5.66
C PRO A 45 -17.02 11.57 -6.51
N ASP A 46 -17.00 11.75 -7.81
CA ASP A 46 -17.82 10.96 -8.70
C ASP A 46 -17.07 9.72 -9.21
N GLY A 47 -15.83 9.53 -8.75
CA GLY A 47 -15.06 8.36 -9.16
C GLY A 47 -14.41 8.47 -10.53
N VAL A 48 -14.44 9.64 -11.13
CA VAL A 48 -13.86 9.81 -12.45
C VAL A 48 -12.67 10.75 -12.38
N VAL A 49 -11.53 10.31 -12.83
CA VAL A 49 -10.32 11.12 -12.80
C VAL A 49 -10.40 12.15 -13.91
N ASP A 50 -10.11 13.40 -13.59
CA ASP A 50 -10.17 14.47 -14.59
C ASP A 50 -9.03 14.33 -15.60
N ASP A 51 -9.25 14.84 -16.77
CA ASP A 51 -8.30 14.70 -17.87
C ASP A 51 -6.96 15.34 -17.58
N ASP A 52 -6.96 16.46 -16.90
CA ASP A 52 -5.72 17.16 -16.60
C ASP A 52 -4.83 16.34 -15.66
N THR A 53 -5.40 15.73 -14.65
CA THR A 53 -4.63 14.92 -13.73
C THR A 53 -4.12 13.66 -14.44
N GLN A 54 -4.97 13.06 -15.27
CA GLN A 54 -4.59 11.87 -15.98
C GLN A 54 -3.41 12.17 -16.89
N LEU A 55 -3.48 13.27 -17.59
CA LEU A 55 -2.43 13.68 -18.50
C LEU A 55 -1.17 14.00 -17.72
N GLY A 56 -1.28 14.67 -16.58
CA GLY A 56 -0.14 15.01 -15.75
C GLY A 56 0.59 13.75 -15.30
N PHE A 57 -0.16 12.73 -14.87
CA PHE A 57 0.44 11.49 -14.42
C PHE A 57 1.16 10.82 -15.62
N ARG A 58 0.52 10.80 -16.78
CA ARG A 58 1.13 10.21 -17.95
C ARG A 58 2.43 10.91 -18.32
N PHE A 59 2.42 12.23 -18.20
CA PHE A 59 3.57 13.02 -18.52
C PHE A 59 4.73 12.69 -17.56
N LEU A 60 4.45 12.64 -16.26
CA LEU A 60 5.47 12.33 -15.29
C LEU A 60 6.03 10.92 -15.49
N ILE A 61 5.16 9.99 -15.85
CA ILE A 61 5.60 8.64 -16.12
C ILE A 61 6.51 8.63 -17.34
N ALA A 62 6.15 9.40 -18.34
CA ALA A 62 6.95 9.43 -19.57
C ALA A 62 8.32 10.05 -19.32
N LEU A 63 8.40 11.03 -18.44
CA LEU A 63 9.65 11.69 -18.16
C LEU A 63 10.61 10.84 -17.32
N GLY A 64 10.15 10.26 -16.28
CA GLY A 64 11.02 9.56 -15.35
C GLY A 64 10.83 8.06 -15.26
N GLY A 65 9.80 7.55 -15.89
CA GLY A 65 9.49 6.13 -15.80
C GLY A 65 8.49 5.85 -14.71
N PHE A 66 7.72 4.79 -14.89
CA PHE A 66 6.68 4.41 -13.97
C PHE A 66 7.25 4.11 -12.60
N ASP A 67 8.31 3.30 -12.54
CA ASP A 67 8.89 2.90 -11.27
C ASP A 67 9.41 4.09 -10.48
N SER A 68 10.01 5.03 -11.16
CA SER A 68 10.56 6.20 -10.51
C SER A 68 9.46 7.05 -9.91
N PHE A 69 8.37 7.18 -10.62
CA PHE A 69 7.23 7.97 -10.17
C PHE A 69 6.60 7.28 -8.95
N VAL A 70 6.44 5.97 -9.00
CA VAL A 70 5.87 5.22 -7.90
C VAL A 70 6.79 5.31 -6.68
N ASP A 71 8.11 5.27 -6.89
CA ASP A 71 9.05 5.38 -5.78
C ASP A 71 8.92 6.75 -5.09
N SER A 72 8.78 7.80 -5.87
CA SER A 72 8.65 9.13 -5.30
C SER A 72 7.38 9.25 -4.46
N LEU A 73 6.28 8.70 -4.97
CA LEU A 73 5.03 8.74 -4.22
C LEU A 73 5.11 7.88 -2.97
N THR A 74 5.83 6.76 -3.06
CA THR A 74 5.99 5.88 -1.91
C THR A 74 6.72 6.63 -0.78
N GLU A 75 7.73 7.40 -1.12
CA GLU A 75 8.44 8.17 -0.11
C GLU A 75 7.53 9.22 0.52
N GLU A 76 6.70 9.84 -0.25
CA GLU A 76 5.76 10.82 0.28
C GLU A 76 4.74 10.16 1.18
N PHE A 77 4.23 9.01 0.79
CA PHE A 77 3.24 8.31 1.58
C PHE A 77 3.82 7.84 2.91
N LYS A 78 5.08 7.46 2.89
CA LYS A 78 5.71 6.96 4.11
C LYS A 78 5.69 8.02 5.21
N GLU A 79 5.64 9.27 4.85
CA GLU A 79 5.60 10.32 5.84
C GLU A 79 4.24 10.38 6.53
N GLN A 80 3.22 9.86 5.89
CA GLN A 80 1.88 9.86 6.44
C GLN A 80 1.53 8.54 7.12
N LEU A 81 2.40 7.56 7.01
CA LEU A 81 2.14 6.25 7.57
C LEU A 81 2.95 6.05 8.83
N THR A 82 2.44 5.22 9.71
CA THR A 82 3.14 4.95 10.94
C THR A 82 3.96 3.68 10.81
N ILE A 83 5.24 3.84 10.71
CA ILE A 83 6.13 2.70 10.64
C ILE A 83 6.78 2.60 12.00
N ASP A 84 6.52 1.50 12.69
CA ASP A 84 7.02 1.32 14.04
C ASP A 84 8.52 1.11 14.02
N SER A 85 9.23 1.90 14.76
CA SER A 85 10.68 1.80 14.78
C SER A 85 11.15 0.49 15.40
N SER A 86 10.26 -0.22 16.09
CA SER A 86 10.65 -1.49 16.67
C SER A 86 10.62 -2.63 15.66
N TRP A 87 10.10 -2.40 14.48
CA TRP A 87 10.07 -3.43 13.46
C TRP A 87 11.47 -3.68 12.94
N THR A 88 11.75 -4.89 12.50
CA THR A 88 13.04 -5.20 11.91
C THR A 88 13.09 -4.55 10.53
N GLU A 89 14.27 -4.48 9.98
CA GLU A 89 14.44 -3.89 8.65
C GLU A 89 13.68 -4.72 7.63
N GLU A 90 13.62 -6.02 7.80
CA GLU A 90 12.89 -6.86 6.88
C GLU A 90 11.40 -6.58 6.96
N GLN A 91 10.88 -6.38 8.18
CA GLN A 91 9.46 -6.09 8.36
C GLN A 91 9.12 -4.73 7.73
N LYS A 92 10.01 -3.75 7.90
CA LYS A 92 9.81 -2.43 7.30
C LYS A 92 9.83 -2.53 5.78
N ALA A 93 10.71 -3.37 5.26
CA ALA A 93 10.80 -3.53 3.81
C ALA A 93 9.53 -4.15 3.25
N LEU A 94 8.97 -5.15 3.94
CA LEU A 94 7.75 -5.77 3.50
C LEU A 94 6.59 -4.78 3.54
N TYR A 95 6.53 -3.98 4.60
CA TYR A 95 5.48 -2.98 4.72
C TYR A 95 5.59 -2.00 3.56
N THR A 96 6.80 -1.53 3.28
CA THR A 96 7.01 -0.59 2.17
C THR A 96 6.64 -1.22 0.84
N GLN A 97 6.87 -2.51 0.69
CA GLN A 97 6.52 -3.20 -0.54
C GLN A 97 5.01 -3.17 -0.72
N GLY A 98 4.27 -3.37 0.35
CA GLY A 98 2.81 -3.32 0.28
C GLY A 98 2.32 -1.92 -0.07
N VAL A 99 2.93 -0.90 0.53
CA VAL A 99 2.59 0.49 0.23
C VAL A 99 2.86 0.76 -1.25
N ARG A 100 4.00 0.30 -1.74
CA ARG A 100 4.38 0.54 -3.13
C ARG A 100 3.41 -0.15 -4.09
N LYS A 101 2.94 -1.33 -3.71
CA LYS A 101 2.00 -2.05 -4.57
C LYS A 101 0.69 -1.28 -4.69
N ALA A 102 0.18 -0.76 -3.57
CA ALA A 102 -1.06 0.00 -3.60
C ALA A 102 -0.90 1.26 -4.45
N ILE A 103 0.23 1.92 -4.31
CA ILE A 103 0.50 3.14 -5.08
C ILE A 103 0.62 2.82 -6.55
N SER A 104 1.27 1.70 -6.91
CA SER A 104 1.40 1.31 -8.30
C SER A 104 0.02 1.12 -8.94
N GLU A 105 -0.87 0.46 -8.23
CA GLU A 105 -2.22 0.22 -8.74
C GLU A 105 -2.96 1.54 -8.89
N TRP A 106 -2.77 2.44 -7.96
CA TRP A 106 -3.45 3.74 -8.02
C TRP A 106 -2.93 4.56 -9.20
N VAL A 107 -1.62 4.60 -9.39
CA VAL A 107 -1.02 5.35 -10.47
C VAL A 107 -1.52 4.82 -11.81
N GLN A 108 -1.63 3.50 -11.95
CA GLN A 108 -2.12 2.92 -13.18
C GLN A 108 -3.57 3.33 -13.41
N TRP A 109 -4.36 3.34 -12.37
CA TRP A 109 -5.76 3.74 -12.50
C TRP A 109 -5.88 5.21 -12.84
N VAL A 110 -5.14 6.09 -12.15
CA VAL A 110 -5.24 7.52 -12.39
C VAL A 110 -4.76 7.87 -13.79
N SER A 111 -3.71 7.22 -14.26
CA SER A 111 -3.18 7.54 -15.58
C SER A 111 -4.03 6.94 -16.69
N GLY A 112 -5.03 6.18 -16.34
CA GLY A 112 -5.89 5.57 -17.34
C GLY A 112 -5.24 4.40 -18.02
N ASN A 113 -4.18 3.91 -17.40
CA ASN A 113 -3.47 2.83 -18.00
C ASN A 113 -4.10 1.58 -17.55
N GLU A 114 -5.21 1.25 -18.14
CA GLU A 114 -5.85 0.08 -17.79
C GLU A 114 -5.08 -1.09 -17.95
N LEU A 115 -5.09 -1.89 -17.07
CA LEU A 115 -4.41 -3.09 -17.15
C LEU A 115 -5.22 -3.99 -17.87
N ASP A 116 -5.44 -3.95 -18.94
CA ASP A 116 -6.28 -4.89 -19.63
C ASP A 116 -5.70 -6.19 -19.81
#